data_4484ea870e8b8daffa752e23d718b13d
#
_entry.id   4484ea870e8b8daffa752e23d718b13d
#
_cell.length_a   1.000
_cell.length_b   1.000
_cell.length_c   1.000
_cell.angle_alpha   90.00
_cell.angle_beta   90.00
_cell.angle_gamma   90.00
#
_symmetry.space_group_name_H-M   'P 1'
#
loop_
_entity.id
_entity.type
_entity.pdbx_description
1 polymer ?
#
loop_
_entity_poly.entity_id
_entity_poly.type
_entity_poly.pdbx_seq_one_letter_code
_entity_poly.pdbx_strand_id
1 'polypeptide(L)'
;MTIAIGQPAPDFTLPTDGNGSVTLSALKGRNVVVYFYPKDDTSGCTTQACGFGEQLPHFEKLDATIIGISKDSVASHDKFKAKYKLPFILASDADSDVTERYGAWAEKNMYGKKYMGIERSTFLIDKDGVLRAEWRKVKVPGHVDAVLKAAQGL
;
A
#
# COMPACT_ATOMS: atom_id res chain seq x y z
N MET A 1 -10.92 5.73 -14.80
CA MET A 1 -11.80 5.98 -13.63
C MET A 1 -10.99 6.62 -12.52
N THR A 2 -11.45 7.73 -12.00
CA THR A 2 -10.71 8.49 -10.99
C THR A 2 -11.17 8.07 -9.60
N ILE A 3 -10.23 7.66 -8.75
CA ILE A 3 -10.50 7.42 -7.32
C ILE A 3 -10.65 8.78 -6.62
N ALA A 4 -11.62 8.91 -5.74
CA ALA A 4 -11.89 10.16 -5.03
C ALA A 4 -12.23 9.94 -3.57
N ILE A 5 -11.79 10.86 -2.71
CA ILE A 5 -12.12 10.86 -1.28
C ILE A 5 -13.65 10.99 -1.13
N GLY A 6 -14.22 10.17 -0.24
CA GLY A 6 -15.65 10.11 -0.01
C GLY A 6 -16.39 9.11 -0.89
N GLN A 7 -15.71 8.48 -1.82
CA GLN A 7 -16.27 7.46 -2.69
C GLN A 7 -15.74 6.07 -2.33
N PRO A 8 -16.46 4.99 -2.69
CA PRO A 8 -15.94 3.64 -2.49
C PRO A 8 -14.58 3.47 -3.16
N ALA A 9 -13.61 2.90 -2.44
CA ALA A 9 -12.33 2.54 -3.03
C ALA A 9 -12.51 1.37 -4.00
N PRO A 10 -11.80 1.35 -5.14
CA PRO A 10 -11.87 0.24 -6.09
C PRO A 10 -11.55 -1.08 -5.44
N ASP A 11 -12.43 -2.07 -5.58
CA ASP A 11 -12.18 -3.41 -5.03
C ASP A 11 -11.09 -4.12 -5.83
N PHE A 12 -10.41 -5.04 -5.17
CA PHE A 12 -9.37 -5.85 -5.81
C PHE A 12 -9.19 -7.17 -5.09
N THR A 13 -8.68 -8.15 -5.83
CA THR A 13 -8.17 -9.41 -5.29
C THR A 13 -6.78 -9.63 -5.86
N LEU A 14 -5.79 -9.77 -4.99
CA LEU A 14 -4.38 -9.94 -5.39
C LEU A 14 -3.75 -11.11 -4.63
N PRO A 15 -2.81 -11.83 -5.29
CA PRO A 15 -2.00 -12.80 -4.58
C PRO A 15 -1.05 -12.10 -3.61
N THR A 16 -0.80 -12.76 -2.48
CA THR A 16 0.04 -12.21 -1.42
C THR A 16 1.23 -13.12 -1.12
N ASP A 17 2.17 -12.60 -0.32
CA ASP A 17 3.20 -13.42 0.30
C ASP A 17 2.58 -14.65 0.98
N GLY A 18 3.36 -15.73 1.11
CA GLY A 18 2.90 -16.95 1.77
C GLY A 18 1.85 -17.73 0.98
N ASN A 19 1.79 -17.58 -0.35
CA ASN A 19 0.80 -18.23 -1.22
C ASN A 19 -0.65 -17.91 -0.85
N GLY A 20 -0.89 -16.74 -0.27
CA GLY A 20 -2.22 -16.29 0.10
C GLY A 20 -2.86 -15.41 -0.98
N SER A 21 -3.99 -14.83 -0.62
CA SER A 21 -4.65 -13.80 -1.40
C SER A 21 -5.34 -12.81 -0.47
N VAL A 22 -5.57 -11.60 -0.97
CA VAL A 22 -6.31 -10.57 -0.24
C VAL A 22 -7.34 -9.94 -1.16
N THR A 23 -8.55 -9.78 -0.64
CA THR A 23 -9.66 -9.10 -1.33
C THR A 23 -10.08 -7.92 -0.46
N LEU A 24 -10.04 -6.71 -1.02
CA LEU A 24 -10.37 -5.51 -0.25
C LEU A 24 -11.78 -5.57 0.33
N SER A 25 -12.78 -5.96 -0.45
CA SER A 25 -14.17 -6.02 0.01
C SER A 25 -14.39 -7.03 1.15
N ALA A 26 -13.54 -8.04 1.27
CA ALA A 26 -13.59 -8.99 2.38
C ALA A 26 -13.09 -8.39 3.71
N LEU A 27 -12.47 -7.22 3.67
CA LEU A 27 -11.96 -6.51 4.84
C LEU A 27 -12.92 -5.46 5.37
N LYS A 28 -14.13 -5.36 4.83
CA LYS A 28 -15.16 -4.46 5.39
C LYS A 28 -15.40 -4.78 6.86
N GLY A 29 -15.55 -3.75 7.67
CA GLY A 29 -15.55 -3.86 9.12
C GLY A 29 -14.21 -3.52 9.75
N ARG A 30 -13.17 -3.40 8.94
CA ARG A 30 -11.85 -2.94 9.36
C ARG A 30 -11.43 -1.73 8.54
N ASN A 31 -10.65 -0.84 9.15
CA ASN A 31 -9.95 0.20 8.40
C ASN A 31 -8.80 -0.45 7.64
N VAL A 32 -8.48 0.06 6.44
CA VAL A 32 -7.41 -0.51 5.61
C VAL A 32 -6.48 0.60 5.15
N VAL A 33 -5.19 0.38 5.34
CA VAL A 33 -4.13 1.20 4.74
C VAL A 33 -3.60 0.43 3.54
N VAL A 34 -3.79 0.98 2.35
CA VAL A 34 -3.22 0.41 1.11
C VAL A 34 -2.13 1.36 0.65
N TYR A 35 -0.90 0.88 0.54
CA TYR A 35 0.17 1.71 0.01
C TYR A 35 0.86 1.04 -1.17
N PHE A 36 1.13 1.84 -2.19
CA PHE A 36 1.84 1.42 -3.40
C PHE A 36 3.27 1.91 -3.33
N TYR A 37 4.23 1.03 -3.61
CA TYR A 37 5.64 1.36 -3.58
C TYR A 37 6.35 0.78 -4.81
N PRO A 38 7.43 1.44 -5.30
CA PRO A 38 8.03 1.08 -6.58
C PRO A 38 8.65 -0.31 -6.67
N LYS A 39 9.39 -0.73 -5.64
CA LYS A 39 10.15 -1.99 -5.76
C LYS A 39 10.63 -2.52 -4.41
N ASP A 40 10.48 -3.84 -4.21
CA ASP A 40 10.98 -4.52 -3.02
C ASP A 40 12.48 -4.30 -2.81
N ASP A 41 12.84 -4.21 -1.54
CA ASP A 41 14.25 -4.15 -1.09
C ASP A 41 15.07 -2.97 -1.66
N THR A 42 14.41 -1.90 -2.03
CA THR A 42 15.07 -0.62 -2.30
C THR A 42 15.08 0.24 -1.04
N SER A 43 15.98 1.20 -0.94
CA SER A 43 16.21 2.00 0.26
C SER A 43 14.95 2.65 0.82
N GLY A 44 14.24 3.45 0.02
CA GLY A 44 13.03 4.15 0.47
C GLY A 44 11.88 3.20 0.78
N CYS A 45 11.72 2.15 -0.03
CA CYS A 45 10.64 1.17 0.19
C CYS A 45 10.88 0.35 1.45
N THR A 46 12.13 0.00 1.74
CA THR A 46 12.51 -0.70 2.97
C THR A 46 12.24 0.17 4.19
N THR A 47 12.65 1.44 4.16
CA THR A 47 12.39 2.39 5.26
C THR A 47 10.89 2.54 5.52
N GLN A 48 10.10 2.69 4.47
CA GLN A 48 8.64 2.80 4.59
C GLN A 48 8.03 1.54 5.19
N ALA A 49 8.40 0.36 4.67
CA ALA A 49 7.86 -0.92 5.15
C ALA A 49 8.22 -1.16 6.62
N CYS A 50 9.47 -0.93 6.99
CA CYS A 50 9.91 -1.08 8.38
C CYS A 50 9.18 -0.09 9.30
N GLY A 51 8.94 1.13 8.83
CA GLY A 51 8.17 2.13 9.58
C GLY A 51 6.73 1.69 9.85
N PHE A 52 6.04 1.17 8.84
CA PHE A 52 4.70 0.59 9.04
C PHE A 52 4.74 -0.61 9.97
N GLY A 53 5.75 -1.47 9.85
CA GLY A 53 5.90 -2.63 10.71
C GLY A 53 6.08 -2.25 12.18
N GLU A 54 6.89 -1.24 12.46
CA GLU A 54 7.12 -0.74 13.83
C GLU A 54 5.83 -0.17 14.43
N GLN A 55 5.00 0.48 13.63
CA GLN A 55 3.75 1.11 14.08
C GLN A 55 2.55 0.19 13.99
N LEU A 56 2.71 -1.04 13.49
CA LEU A 56 1.59 -1.96 13.32
C LEU A 56 0.75 -2.15 14.59
N PRO A 57 1.32 -2.30 15.80
CA PRO A 57 0.50 -2.43 17.00
C PRO A 57 -0.44 -1.26 17.23
N HIS A 58 -0.05 -0.05 16.86
CA HIS A 58 -0.90 1.14 16.96
C HIS A 58 -2.03 1.12 15.92
N PHE A 59 -1.73 0.65 14.70
CA PHE A 59 -2.77 0.46 13.66
C PHE A 59 -3.76 -0.64 14.07
N GLU A 60 -3.28 -1.73 14.64
CA GLU A 60 -4.15 -2.83 15.10
C GLU A 60 -5.14 -2.38 16.18
N LYS A 61 -4.73 -1.48 17.04
CA LYS A 61 -5.65 -0.88 18.05
C LYS A 61 -6.78 -0.09 17.42
N LEU A 62 -6.62 0.35 16.18
CA LEU A 62 -7.63 1.07 15.41
C LEU A 62 -8.40 0.13 14.46
N ASP A 63 -8.26 -1.17 14.64
CA ASP A 63 -8.81 -2.18 13.71
C ASP A 63 -8.38 -1.93 12.27
N ALA A 64 -7.13 -1.52 12.08
CA ALA A 64 -6.59 -1.23 10.76
C ALA A 64 -5.66 -2.35 10.27
N THR A 65 -5.84 -2.73 9.01
CA THR A 65 -4.99 -3.69 8.30
C THR A 65 -4.12 -2.92 7.32
N ILE A 66 -2.84 -3.28 7.22
CA ILE A 66 -1.90 -2.66 6.27
C ILE A 66 -1.62 -3.62 5.13
N ILE A 67 -1.71 -3.12 3.90
CA ILE A 67 -1.41 -3.87 2.68
C ILE A 67 -0.42 -3.04 1.85
N GLY A 68 0.79 -3.59 1.63
CA GLY A 68 1.75 -3.00 0.71
C GLY A 68 1.60 -3.66 -0.67
N ILE A 69 1.57 -2.86 -1.73
CA ILE A 69 1.38 -3.34 -3.11
C ILE A 69 2.49 -2.82 -4.00
N SER A 70 3.08 -3.72 -4.78
CA SER A 70 3.98 -3.37 -5.88
C SER A 70 3.75 -4.32 -7.06
N LYS A 71 4.44 -4.06 -8.19
CA LYS A 71 4.44 -4.94 -9.35
C LYS A 71 5.43 -6.11 -9.22
N ASP A 72 6.14 -6.20 -8.10
CA ASP A 72 7.04 -7.33 -7.83
C ASP A 72 6.25 -8.62 -7.68
N SER A 73 6.92 -9.75 -7.92
CA SER A 73 6.31 -11.08 -7.79
C SER A 73 6.07 -11.46 -6.33
N VAL A 74 5.20 -12.45 -6.12
CA VAL A 74 4.99 -13.04 -4.79
C VAL A 74 6.30 -13.58 -4.23
N ALA A 75 7.13 -14.22 -5.07
CA ALA A 75 8.44 -14.73 -4.64
C ALA A 75 9.35 -13.61 -4.13
N SER A 76 9.35 -12.45 -4.80
CA SER A 76 10.08 -11.27 -4.34
C SER A 76 9.55 -10.77 -3.02
N HIS A 77 8.23 -10.70 -2.85
CA HIS A 77 7.59 -10.30 -1.60
C HIS A 77 7.94 -11.24 -0.44
N ASP A 78 7.98 -12.55 -0.69
CA ASP A 78 8.38 -13.53 0.33
C ASP A 78 9.79 -13.24 0.85
N LYS A 79 10.72 -12.97 -0.06
CA LYS A 79 12.12 -12.64 0.29
C LYS A 79 12.22 -11.32 1.05
N PHE A 80 11.51 -10.29 0.59
CA PHE A 80 11.51 -8.98 1.22
C PHE A 80 10.95 -9.07 2.64
N LYS A 81 9.81 -9.73 2.79
CA LYS A 81 9.17 -9.93 4.09
C LYS A 81 10.08 -10.68 5.06
N ALA A 82 10.70 -11.77 4.60
CA ALA A 82 11.60 -12.57 5.43
C ALA A 82 12.85 -11.79 5.85
N LYS A 83 13.43 -11.02 4.93
CA LYS A 83 14.65 -10.27 5.18
C LYS A 83 14.48 -9.20 6.27
N TYR A 84 13.35 -8.51 6.28
CA TYR A 84 13.08 -7.42 7.21
C TYR A 84 12.01 -7.76 8.26
N LYS A 85 11.53 -9.00 8.28
CA LYS A 85 10.51 -9.47 9.23
C LYS A 85 9.28 -8.57 9.24
N LEU A 86 8.76 -8.29 8.04
CA LEU A 86 7.59 -7.41 7.88
C LEU A 86 6.33 -8.12 8.38
N PRO A 87 5.58 -7.52 9.35
CA PRO A 87 4.46 -8.22 10.00
C PRO A 87 3.10 -7.96 9.34
N PHE A 88 3.06 -7.50 8.10
CA PHE A 88 1.83 -7.18 7.41
C PHE A 88 1.82 -7.76 5.99
N ILE A 89 0.68 -7.62 5.29
CA ILE A 89 0.46 -8.23 3.98
C ILE A 89 1.23 -7.49 2.88
N LEU A 90 1.94 -8.24 2.03
CA LEU A 90 2.50 -7.73 0.79
C LEU A 90 1.76 -8.41 -0.38
N ALA A 91 1.11 -7.60 -1.22
CA ALA A 91 0.32 -8.09 -2.35
C ALA A 91 1.01 -7.75 -3.67
N SER A 92 0.89 -8.66 -4.63
CA SER A 92 1.54 -8.52 -5.94
C SER A 92 0.53 -8.10 -7.00
N ASP A 93 0.81 -6.98 -7.65
CA ASP A 93 0.05 -6.48 -8.81
C ASP A 93 0.79 -6.75 -10.13
N ALA A 94 1.58 -7.83 -10.18
CA ALA A 94 2.37 -8.16 -11.36
C ALA A 94 1.50 -8.45 -12.59
N ASP A 95 0.34 -9.06 -12.39
CA ASP A 95 -0.53 -9.54 -13.47
C ASP A 95 -1.91 -8.84 -13.48
N SER A 96 -2.05 -7.72 -12.81
CA SER A 96 -3.30 -6.98 -12.67
C SER A 96 -3.12 -5.48 -12.92
N ASP A 97 -4.21 -4.73 -12.77
CA ASP A 97 -4.25 -3.29 -13.03
C ASP A 97 -4.64 -2.46 -11.81
N VAL A 98 -4.44 -3.00 -10.61
CA VAL A 98 -4.85 -2.33 -9.36
C VAL A 98 -4.10 -1.01 -9.18
N THR A 99 -2.79 -1.01 -9.43
CA THR A 99 -1.97 0.20 -9.36
C THR A 99 -2.52 1.28 -10.29
N GLU A 100 -2.89 0.91 -11.50
CA GLU A 100 -3.44 1.83 -12.50
C GLU A 100 -4.81 2.35 -12.07
N ARG A 101 -5.69 1.47 -11.55
CA ARG A 101 -7.02 1.86 -11.10
C ARG A 101 -6.99 2.81 -9.90
N TYR A 102 -5.96 2.73 -9.06
CA TYR A 102 -5.76 3.66 -7.95
C TYR A 102 -5.06 4.94 -8.37
N GLY A 103 -4.67 5.07 -9.64
CA GLY A 103 -3.95 6.24 -10.13
C GLY A 103 -2.53 6.35 -9.64
N ALA A 104 -1.92 5.23 -9.25
CA ALA A 104 -0.55 5.18 -8.74
C ALA A 104 0.47 4.73 -9.80
N TRP A 105 0.05 4.58 -11.05
CA TRP A 105 0.92 4.25 -12.18
C TRP A 105 1.15 5.53 -12.98
N ALA A 106 2.39 5.95 -13.09
CA ALA A 106 2.72 7.25 -13.64
C ALA A 106 3.99 7.22 -14.48
N GLU A 107 4.11 8.19 -15.39
CA GLU A 107 5.34 8.42 -16.13
C GLU A 107 6.38 9.04 -15.19
N LYS A 108 7.56 8.44 -15.16
CA LYS A 108 8.71 8.91 -14.39
C LYS A 108 9.84 9.28 -15.32
N ASN A 109 10.72 10.16 -14.86
CA ASN A 109 11.90 10.59 -15.59
C ASN A 109 13.14 10.35 -14.72
N MET A 110 14.14 9.65 -15.29
CA MET A 110 15.41 9.44 -14.63
C MET A 110 16.52 9.66 -15.66
N TYR A 111 17.36 10.68 -15.40
CA TYR A 111 18.47 11.04 -16.31
C TYR A 111 18.01 11.28 -17.76
N GLY A 112 16.86 11.92 -17.94
CA GLY A 112 16.29 12.22 -19.25
C GLY A 112 15.55 11.06 -19.90
N LYS A 113 15.54 9.87 -19.30
CA LYS A 113 14.77 8.73 -19.78
C LYS A 113 13.40 8.68 -19.11
N LYS A 114 12.37 8.59 -19.93
CA LYS A 114 10.98 8.44 -19.44
C LYS A 114 10.63 6.96 -19.34
N TYR A 115 9.97 6.58 -18.26
CA TYR A 115 9.48 5.22 -18.07
C TYR A 115 8.22 5.23 -17.22
N MET A 116 7.42 4.19 -17.32
CA MET A 116 6.24 4.02 -16.49
C MET A 116 6.60 3.28 -15.21
N GLY A 117 6.07 3.72 -14.09
CA GLY A 117 6.33 3.09 -12.81
C GLY A 117 5.35 3.51 -11.74
N ILE A 118 5.47 2.89 -10.57
CA ILE A 118 4.62 3.22 -9.44
C ILE A 118 5.05 4.56 -8.84
N GLU A 119 4.10 5.49 -8.75
CA GLU A 119 4.23 6.70 -7.94
C GLU A 119 3.85 6.33 -6.52
N ARG A 120 4.79 6.48 -5.57
CA ARG A 120 4.56 6.12 -4.16
C ARG A 120 3.32 6.82 -3.65
N SER A 121 2.30 6.04 -3.26
CA SER A 121 1.00 6.56 -2.85
C SER A 121 0.43 5.72 -1.72
N THR A 122 -0.31 6.34 -0.81
CA THR A 122 -0.98 5.65 0.29
C THR A 122 -2.45 6.07 0.33
N PHE A 123 -3.32 5.12 0.61
CA PHE A 123 -4.77 5.31 0.66
C PHE A 123 -5.30 4.77 1.99
N LEU A 124 -6.09 5.58 2.67
CA LEU A 124 -6.74 5.19 3.92
C LEU A 124 -8.22 4.96 3.64
N ILE A 125 -8.66 3.73 3.89
CA ILE A 125 -10.01 3.26 3.58
C ILE A 125 -10.69 2.89 4.91
N ASP A 126 -11.92 3.35 5.10
CA ASP A 126 -12.65 3.09 6.35
C ASP A 126 -13.36 1.73 6.36
N LYS A 127 -14.06 1.46 7.46
CA LYS A 127 -14.76 0.18 7.69
C LYS A 127 -15.87 -0.10 6.67
N ASP A 128 -16.36 0.92 5.99
CA ASP A 128 -17.40 0.80 4.96
C ASP A 128 -16.82 0.67 3.54
N GLY A 129 -15.48 0.65 3.42
CA GLY A 129 -14.81 0.57 2.13
C GLY A 129 -14.70 1.90 1.40
N VAL A 130 -14.92 3.01 2.10
CA VAL A 130 -14.87 4.36 1.52
C VAL A 130 -13.49 4.97 1.71
N LEU A 131 -12.94 5.58 0.65
CA LEU A 131 -11.68 6.29 0.70
C LEU A 131 -11.81 7.56 1.56
N ARG A 132 -11.02 7.66 2.61
CA ARG A 132 -11.07 8.78 3.56
C ARG A 132 -9.89 9.72 3.46
N ALA A 133 -8.73 9.24 3.02
CA ALA A 133 -7.56 10.06 2.84
C ALA A 133 -6.64 9.43 1.79
N GLU A 134 -5.86 10.29 1.12
CA GLU A 134 -4.83 9.82 0.19
C GLU A 134 -3.59 10.69 0.28
N TRP A 135 -2.45 10.07 0.03
CA TRP A 135 -1.15 10.74 -0.08
C TRP A 135 -0.53 10.29 -1.38
N ARG A 136 -0.16 11.24 -2.22
CA ARG A 136 0.48 10.99 -3.51
C ARG A 136 1.87 11.57 -3.53
N LYS A 137 2.75 11.04 -4.38
CA LYS A 137 4.17 11.46 -4.45
C LYS A 137 4.81 11.48 -3.07
N VAL A 138 4.60 10.40 -2.33
CA VAL A 138 4.98 10.30 -0.93
C VAL A 138 6.48 10.43 -0.75
N LYS A 139 6.87 11.26 0.22
CA LYS A 139 8.22 11.30 0.79
C LYS A 139 8.21 10.52 2.09
N VAL A 140 9.09 9.54 2.23
CA VAL A 140 9.04 8.58 3.33
C VAL A 140 9.20 9.20 4.72
N PRO A 141 10.11 10.17 4.98
CA PRO A 141 10.25 10.75 6.31
C PRO A 141 8.95 11.35 6.84
N GLY A 142 8.50 10.88 8.01
CA GLY A 142 7.28 11.35 8.67
C GLY A 142 5.97 10.84 8.08
N HIS A 143 6.03 10.07 7.00
CA HIS A 143 4.82 9.63 6.30
C HIS A 143 4.01 8.62 7.12
N VAL A 144 4.64 7.60 7.69
CA VAL A 144 3.94 6.57 8.47
C VAL A 144 3.20 7.18 9.65
N ASP A 145 3.82 8.15 10.33
CA ASP A 145 3.20 8.86 11.45
C ASP A 145 1.99 9.69 10.99
N ALA A 146 2.08 10.31 9.82
CA ALA A 146 0.96 11.06 9.24
C ALA A 146 -0.22 10.15 8.92
N VAL A 147 0.04 8.96 8.39
CA VAL A 147 -1.01 7.97 8.09
C VAL A 147 -1.65 7.47 9.39
N LEU A 148 -0.85 7.17 10.40
CA LEU A 148 -1.35 6.73 11.70
C LEU A 148 -2.26 7.80 12.33
N LYS A 149 -1.83 9.06 12.30
CA LYS A 149 -2.61 10.18 12.83
C LYS A 149 -3.96 10.30 12.11
N ALA A 150 -3.97 10.18 10.79
CA ALA A 150 -5.20 10.22 10.01
C ALA A 150 -6.12 9.05 10.35
N ALA A 151 -5.57 7.85 10.55
CA ALA A 151 -6.32 6.67 10.93
C ALA A 151 -6.97 6.83 12.32
N GLN A 152 -6.31 7.51 13.24
CA GLN A 152 -6.85 7.81 14.56
C GLN A 152 -8.08 8.72 14.51
N GLY A 153 -8.23 9.49 13.44
CA GLY A 153 -9.35 10.40 13.23
C GLY A 153 -10.57 9.78 12.54
N LEU A 154 -10.52 8.50 12.19
CA LEU A 154 -11.65 7.82 11.54
C LEU A 154 -12.80 7.51 12.50
#